data_c2ec653a0d18317c513b264450c1a9cc
#
_entry.id   c2ec653a0d18317c513b264450c1a9cc
#
_cell.length_a   1.000
_cell.length_b   1.000
_cell.length_c   1.000
_cell.angle_alpha   90.00
_cell.angle_beta   90.00
_cell.angle_gamma   90.00
#
_symmetry.space_group_name_H-M   'P 1'
#
loop_
_entity.id
_entity.type
_entity.pdbx_description
1 polymer ?
#
loop_
_entity_poly.entity_id
_entity_poly.type
_entity_poly.pdbx_seq_one_letter_code
_entity_poly.pdbx_strand_id
1 'polypeptide(L)'
;MKGYLLGLVVILILLSGECFASNLTKRDSAIMRGEKNLLIAINTDNYGLKSSAAQILGDIKSKKAVIPLMKILKSSDDENLRIVAAHSLYKINSPMGMFAVRQAIRFDESVRVRKMCLNYLVDSEK
;
A
#
# COMPACT_ATOMS: atom_id res chain seq x y z
N MET A 1 -26.75 -5.83 48.40
CA MET A 1 -27.17 -4.99 47.26
C MET A 1 -25.99 -4.42 46.44
N LYS A 2 -24.88 -4.08 47.03
CA LYS A 2 -23.71 -3.55 46.25
C LYS A 2 -23.02 -4.56 45.35
N GLY A 3 -23.12 -5.87 45.58
CA GLY A 3 -22.48 -6.90 44.76
C GLY A 3 -23.13 -7.17 43.40
N TYR A 4 -24.41 -6.96 43.28
CA TYR A 4 -25.16 -7.19 42.02
C TYR A 4 -24.93 -6.10 40.98
N LEU A 5 -24.70 -4.87 41.39
CA LEU A 5 -24.38 -3.74 40.52
C LEU A 5 -23.00 -3.90 39.86
N LEU A 6 -21.99 -4.40 40.59
CA LEU A 6 -20.65 -4.70 40.07
C LEU A 6 -20.69 -5.83 39.07
N GLY A 7 -21.47 -6.91 39.30
CA GLY A 7 -21.66 -8.02 38.37
C GLY A 7 -22.32 -7.59 37.06
N LEU A 8 -23.35 -6.72 37.12
CA LEU A 8 -24.01 -6.17 35.94
C LEU A 8 -23.09 -5.29 35.09
N VAL A 9 -22.24 -4.47 35.70
CA VAL A 9 -21.29 -3.61 35.00
C VAL A 9 -20.21 -4.44 34.30
N VAL A 10 -19.70 -5.48 34.95
CA VAL A 10 -18.71 -6.39 34.36
C VAL A 10 -19.31 -7.16 33.18
N ILE A 11 -20.54 -7.64 33.28
CA ILE A 11 -21.24 -8.32 32.17
C ILE A 11 -21.47 -7.35 30.99
N LEU A 12 -21.84 -6.09 31.27
CA LEU A 12 -22.03 -5.08 30.22
C LEU A 12 -20.71 -4.76 29.46
N ILE A 13 -19.57 -4.72 30.17
CA ILE A 13 -18.25 -4.47 29.59
C ILE A 13 -17.81 -5.67 28.73
N LEU A 14 -18.09 -6.90 29.17
CA LEU A 14 -17.78 -8.11 28.40
C LEU A 14 -18.58 -8.19 27.09
N LEU A 15 -19.88 -7.86 27.13
CA LEU A 15 -20.76 -7.85 25.95
C LEU A 15 -20.38 -6.76 24.95
N SER A 16 -19.94 -5.58 25.41
CA SER A 16 -19.47 -4.50 24.51
C SER A 16 -18.12 -4.80 23.89
N GLY A 17 -17.26 -5.56 24.57
CA GLY A 17 -15.95 -5.98 24.03
C GLY A 17 -16.04 -6.94 22.85
N GLU A 18 -16.99 -7.86 22.87
CA GLU A 18 -17.18 -8.83 21.78
C GLU A 18 -17.71 -8.18 20.49
N CYS A 19 -18.63 -7.22 20.59
CA CYS A 19 -19.10 -6.44 19.43
C CYS A 19 -18.01 -5.59 18.81
N PHE A 20 -17.11 -5.03 19.60
CA PHE A 20 -16.01 -4.21 19.10
C PHE A 20 -14.95 -5.06 18.39
N ALA A 21 -14.56 -6.20 18.95
CA ALA A 21 -13.62 -7.14 18.37
C ALA A 21 -14.13 -7.75 17.05
N SER A 22 -15.42 -8.10 16.96
CA SER A 22 -16.02 -8.66 15.74
C SER A 22 -16.06 -7.65 14.59
N ASN A 23 -16.24 -6.36 14.88
CA ASN A 23 -16.19 -5.31 13.85
C ASN A 23 -14.78 -5.04 13.34
N LEU A 24 -13.76 -5.12 14.18
CA LEU A 24 -12.36 -4.98 13.78
C LEU A 24 -11.95 -6.12 12.83
N THR A 25 -12.21 -7.36 13.19
CA THR A 25 -11.86 -8.53 12.35
C THR A 25 -12.58 -8.51 11.00
N LYS A 26 -13.80 -7.99 10.95
CA LYS A 26 -14.59 -7.86 9.72
C LYS A 26 -14.01 -6.78 8.80
N ARG A 27 -13.52 -5.66 9.35
CA ARG A 27 -12.83 -4.61 8.60
C ARG A 27 -11.49 -5.10 8.05
N ASP A 28 -10.70 -5.78 8.87
CA ASP A 28 -9.41 -6.32 8.48
C ASP A 28 -9.56 -7.34 7.33
N SER A 29 -10.55 -8.22 7.39
CA SER A 29 -10.82 -9.19 6.33
C SER A 29 -11.31 -8.53 5.03
N ALA A 30 -12.02 -7.40 5.10
CA ALA A 30 -12.44 -6.64 3.94
C ALA A 30 -11.24 -5.91 3.28
N ILE A 31 -10.36 -5.32 4.09
CA ILE A 31 -9.12 -4.68 3.61
C ILE A 31 -8.21 -5.71 2.94
N MET A 32 -8.03 -6.88 3.53
CA MET A 32 -7.22 -7.97 2.97
C MET A 32 -7.77 -8.48 1.64
N ARG A 33 -9.10 -8.58 1.49
CA ARG A 33 -9.75 -8.92 0.21
C ARG A 33 -9.55 -7.83 -0.84
N GLY A 34 -9.68 -6.57 -0.45
CA GLY A 34 -9.41 -5.44 -1.31
C GLY A 34 -7.95 -5.42 -1.80
N GLU A 35 -6.99 -5.61 -0.91
CA GLU A 35 -5.57 -5.71 -1.24
C GLU A 35 -5.31 -6.84 -2.26
N LYS A 36 -5.90 -8.03 -2.05
CA LYS A 36 -5.77 -9.15 -2.97
C LYS A 36 -6.29 -8.82 -4.38
N ASN A 37 -7.44 -8.16 -4.49
CA ASN A 37 -7.99 -7.75 -5.76
C ASN A 37 -7.11 -6.71 -6.47
N LEU A 38 -6.52 -5.77 -5.72
CA LEU A 38 -5.57 -4.79 -6.25
C LEU A 38 -4.28 -5.46 -6.74
N LEU A 39 -3.78 -6.48 -6.05
CA LEU A 39 -2.62 -7.27 -6.49
C LEU A 39 -2.89 -8.08 -7.77
N ILE A 40 -4.14 -8.46 -8.02
CA ILE A 40 -4.55 -9.04 -9.32
C ILE A 40 -4.61 -7.92 -10.36
N ALA A 41 -5.24 -6.80 -10.05
CA ALA A 41 -5.44 -5.68 -10.97
C ALA A 41 -4.11 -5.06 -11.45
N ILE A 42 -3.08 -5.02 -10.62
CA ILE A 42 -1.76 -4.48 -11.01
C ILE A 42 -1.07 -5.31 -12.10
N ASN A 43 -1.46 -6.57 -12.28
CA ASN A 43 -0.90 -7.47 -13.30
C ASN A 43 -1.75 -7.54 -14.57
N THR A 44 -2.85 -6.78 -14.69
CA THR A 44 -3.70 -6.75 -15.90
C THR A 44 -3.03 -5.95 -17.02
N ASP A 45 -3.48 -6.16 -18.26
CA ASP A 45 -3.02 -5.36 -19.41
C ASP A 45 -3.79 -4.03 -19.53
N ASN A 46 -4.86 -3.84 -18.76
CA ASN A 46 -5.59 -2.59 -18.74
C ASN A 46 -4.78 -1.51 -18.01
N TYR A 47 -4.30 -0.53 -18.76
CA TYR A 47 -3.47 0.58 -18.25
C TYR A 47 -4.12 1.33 -17.08
N GLY A 48 -5.39 1.75 -17.23
CA GLY A 48 -6.09 2.53 -16.20
C GLY A 48 -6.26 1.75 -14.91
N LEU A 49 -6.64 0.48 -15.01
CA LEU A 49 -6.79 -0.40 -13.85
C LEU A 49 -5.45 -0.67 -13.17
N LYS A 50 -4.40 -0.96 -13.94
CA LYS A 50 -3.04 -1.17 -13.44
C LYS A 50 -2.50 0.06 -12.71
N SER A 51 -2.66 1.25 -13.31
CA SER A 51 -2.23 2.52 -12.73
C SER A 51 -2.96 2.83 -11.43
N SER A 52 -4.29 2.70 -11.42
CA SER A 52 -5.12 2.92 -10.22
C SER A 52 -4.77 1.93 -9.11
N ALA A 53 -4.61 0.65 -9.43
CA ALA A 53 -4.22 -0.37 -8.47
C ALA A 53 -2.84 -0.07 -7.86
N ALA A 54 -1.87 0.35 -8.68
CA ALA A 54 -0.54 0.74 -8.22
C ALA A 54 -0.60 1.91 -7.23
N GLN A 55 -1.39 2.94 -7.52
CA GLN A 55 -1.57 4.09 -6.63
C GLN A 55 -2.18 3.68 -5.29
N ILE A 56 -3.29 2.93 -5.30
CA ILE A 56 -3.99 2.51 -4.09
C ILE A 56 -3.09 1.60 -3.24
N LEU A 57 -2.36 0.67 -3.86
CA LEU A 57 -1.40 -0.19 -3.16
C LEU A 57 -0.28 0.59 -2.49
N GLY A 58 0.15 1.70 -3.11
CA GLY A 58 1.08 2.66 -2.49
C GLY A 58 0.45 3.37 -1.29
N ASP A 59 -0.79 3.85 -1.42
CA ASP A 59 -1.52 4.58 -0.37
C ASP A 59 -1.76 3.74 0.88
N ILE A 60 -2.14 2.47 0.71
CA ILE A 60 -2.30 1.52 1.82
C ILE A 60 -0.98 0.91 2.30
N LYS A 61 0.16 1.32 1.72
CA LYS A 61 1.50 0.84 2.04
C LYS A 61 1.64 -0.69 1.99
N SER A 62 1.04 -1.32 0.96
CA SER A 62 1.08 -2.77 0.78
C SER A 62 2.50 -3.26 0.53
N LYS A 63 3.07 -3.99 1.49
CA LYS A 63 4.39 -4.61 1.32
C LYS A 63 4.40 -5.69 0.24
N LYS A 64 3.25 -6.33 -0.03
CA LYS A 64 3.10 -7.34 -1.07
C LYS A 64 3.17 -6.75 -2.48
N ALA A 65 2.90 -5.45 -2.62
CA ALA A 65 2.96 -4.75 -3.89
C ALA A 65 4.39 -4.36 -4.31
N VAL A 66 5.38 -4.45 -3.43
CA VAL A 66 6.75 -4.00 -3.71
C VAL A 66 7.31 -4.69 -4.96
N ILE A 67 7.22 -6.01 -5.05
CA ILE A 67 7.76 -6.76 -6.20
C ILE A 67 7.02 -6.43 -7.51
N PRO A 68 5.67 -6.45 -7.59
CA PRO A 68 4.95 -6.01 -8.78
C PRO A 68 5.27 -4.58 -9.20
N LEU A 69 5.36 -3.65 -8.26
CA LEU A 69 5.69 -2.25 -8.54
C LEU A 69 7.12 -2.09 -9.07
N MET A 70 8.10 -2.81 -8.52
CA MET A 70 9.47 -2.84 -9.02
C MET A 70 9.53 -3.38 -10.46
N LYS A 71 8.73 -4.39 -10.79
CA LYS A 71 8.62 -4.91 -12.15
C LYS A 71 8.09 -3.84 -13.11
N ILE A 72 7.05 -3.11 -12.73
CA ILE A 72 6.50 -2.02 -13.54
C ILE A 72 7.56 -0.93 -13.74
N LEU A 73 8.21 -0.49 -12.68
CA LEU A 73 9.26 0.55 -12.75
C LEU A 73 10.40 0.16 -13.69
N LYS A 74 10.79 -1.11 -13.70
CA LYS A 74 11.90 -1.60 -14.50
C LYS A 74 11.53 -1.91 -15.97
N SER A 75 10.32 -2.41 -16.21
CA SER A 75 9.98 -3.10 -17.47
C SER A 75 8.80 -2.50 -18.22
N SER A 76 8.12 -1.50 -17.69
CA SER A 76 6.99 -0.87 -18.41
C SER A 76 7.51 0.07 -19.50
N ASP A 77 6.99 -0.06 -20.70
CA ASP A 77 7.26 0.87 -21.81
C ASP A 77 6.63 2.26 -21.55
N ASP A 78 5.56 2.30 -20.74
CA ASP A 78 4.88 3.55 -20.42
C ASP A 78 5.58 4.31 -19.30
N GLU A 79 6.05 5.51 -19.61
CA GLU A 79 6.76 6.41 -18.70
C GLU A 79 5.90 6.83 -17.51
N ASN A 80 4.61 7.13 -17.72
CA ASN A 80 3.72 7.55 -16.65
C ASN A 80 3.48 6.39 -15.67
N LEU A 81 3.37 5.17 -16.16
CA LEU A 81 3.20 4.00 -15.32
C LEU A 81 4.47 3.73 -14.49
N ARG A 82 5.67 3.95 -15.05
CA ARG A 82 6.92 3.88 -14.29
C ARG A 82 6.97 4.94 -13.19
N ILE A 83 6.52 6.17 -13.46
CA ILE A 83 6.44 7.23 -12.45
C ILE A 83 5.46 6.88 -11.33
N VAL A 84 4.26 6.36 -11.67
CA VAL A 84 3.28 5.88 -10.69
C VAL A 84 3.86 4.79 -9.81
N ALA A 85 4.55 3.82 -10.40
CA ALA A 85 5.21 2.74 -9.67
C ALA A 85 6.29 3.27 -8.71
N ALA A 86 7.14 4.19 -9.16
CA ALA A 86 8.15 4.83 -8.33
C ALA A 86 7.54 5.59 -7.13
N HIS A 87 6.46 6.35 -7.37
CA HIS A 87 5.73 7.06 -6.31
C HIS A 87 5.13 6.11 -5.28
N SER A 88 4.53 5.01 -5.74
CA SER A 88 3.95 3.99 -4.86
C SER A 88 5.03 3.29 -4.02
N LEU A 89 6.18 2.96 -4.62
CA LEU A 89 7.33 2.41 -3.89
C LEU A 89 7.88 3.38 -2.84
N TYR A 90 7.93 4.67 -3.16
CA TYR A 90 8.29 5.73 -2.21
C TYR A 90 7.31 5.77 -1.02
N LYS A 91 5.99 5.73 -1.25
CA LYS A 91 4.98 5.70 -0.18
C LYS A 91 5.07 4.47 0.70
N ILE A 92 5.33 3.29 0.12
CA ILE A 92 5.53 2.05 0.88
C ILE A 92 6.80 2.13 1.73
N ASN A 93 7.83 2.82 1.23
CA ASN A 93 9.11 3.07 1.90
C ASN A 93 9.79 1.78 2.41
N SER A 94 9.78 0.73 1.59
CA SER A 94 10.54 -0.48 1.88
C SER A 94 12.00 -0.35 1.39
N PRO A 95 12.99 -0.96 2.08
CA PRO A 95 14.39 -0.90 1.64
C PRO A 95 14.60 -1.37 0.20
N MET A 96 13.92 -2.45 -0.19
CA MET A 96 13.96 -3.01 -1.55
C MET A 96 13.32 -2.06 -2.57
N GLY A 97 12.15 -1.48 -2.25
CA GLY A 97 11.48 -0.52 -3.12
C GLY A 97 12.30 0.75 -3.32
N MET A 98 12.88 1.29 -2.25
CA MET A 98 13.74 2.47 -2.32
C MET A 98 15.04 2.21 -3.09
N PHE A 99 15.58 0.99 -3.00
CA PHE A 99 16.71 0.58 -3.85
C PHE A 99 16.32 0.63 -5.34
N ALA A 100 15.14 0.12 -5.72
CA ALA A 100 14.68 0.18 -7.10
C ALA A 100 14.49 1.62 -7.60
N VAL A 101 13.96 2.52 -6.75
CA VAL A 101 13.85 3.96 -7.08
C VAL A 101 15.22 4.58 -7.31
N ARG A 102 16.25 4.27 -6.48
CA ARG A 102 17.62 4.73 -6.69
C ARG A 102 18.23 4.20 -7.98
N GLN A 103 17.94 2.96 -8.35
CA GLN A 103 18.38 2.41 -9.64
C GLN A 103 17.74 3.14 -10.82
N ALA A 104 16.45 3.47 -10.75
CA ALA A 104 15.75 4.23 -11.78
C ALA A 104 16.36 5.63 -11.99
N ILE A 105 16.83 6.31 -10.94
CA ILE A 105 17.54 7.60 -11.06
C ILE A 105 18.77 7.49 -11.97
N ARG A 106 19.46 6.37 -11.92
CA ARG A 106 20.71 6.17 -12.67
C ARG A 106 20.50 5.61 -14.07
N PHE A 107 19.55 4.72 -14.23
CA PHE A 107 19.46 3.83 -15.39
C PHE A 107 18.17 3.93 -16.19
N ASP A 108 17.14 4.66 -15.73
CA ASP A 108 15.93 4.82 -16.54
C ASP A 108 16.25 5.66 -17.79
N GLU A 109 15.72 5.24 -18.92
CA GLU A 109 15.91 5.94 -20.21
C GLU A 109 15.28 7.34 -20.22
N SER A 110 14.14 7.53 -19.51
CA SER A 110 13.42 8.78 -19.45
C SER A 110 14.03 9.76 -18.44
N VAL A 111 14.39 10.94 -18.92
CA VAL A 111 14.83 12.06 -18.07
C VAL A 111 13.74 12.43 -17.04
N ARG A 112 12.48 12.34 -17.43
CA ARG A 112 11.34 12.66 -16.57
C ARG A 112 11.21 11.66 -15.42
N VAL A 113 11.33 10.36 -15.70
CA VAL A 113 11.33 9.32 -14.66
C VAL A 113 12.49 9.54 -13.69
N ARG A 114 13.71 9.76 -14.22
CA ARG A 114 14.89 10.02 -13.38
C ARG A 114 14.69 11.20 -12.44
N LYS A 115 14.14 12.33 -12.94
CA LYS A 115 13.85 13.52 -12.13
C LYS A 115 12.81 13.26 -11.05
N MET A 116 11.72 12.57 -11.40
CA MET A 116 10.67 12.23 -10.43
C MET A 116 11.19 11.32 -9.33
N CYS A 117 11.97 10.29 -9.67
CA CYS A 117 12.59 9.41 -8.70
C CYS A 117 13.56 10.17 -7.77
N LEU A 118 14.33 11.12 -8.30
CA LEU A 118 15.22 11.96 -7.51
C LEU A 118 14.43 12.81 -6.50
N ASN A 119 13.32 13.42 -6.92
CA ASN A 119 12.45 14.20 -6.03
C ASN A 119 11.92 13.33 -4.87
N TYR A 120 11.45 12.12 -5.15
CA TYR A 120 10.99 11.20 -4.10
C TYR A 120 12.11 10.82 -3.11
N LEU A 121 13.34 10.67 -3.58
CA LEU A 121 14.47 10.38 -2.70
C LEU A 121 14.79 11.56 -1.79
N VAL A 122 14.83 12.79 -2.33
CA VAL A 122 15.07 14.02 -1.56
C VAL A 122 13.99 14.24 -0.50
N ASP A 123 12.72 13.98 -0.84
CA ASP A 123 11.61 14.10 0.11
C ASP A 123 11.67 13.04 1.22
N SER A 124 12.23 11.87 0.95
CA SER A 124 12.38 10.79 1.95
C SER A 124 13.45 11.07 3.01
N GLU A 125 14.36 12.00 2.74
CA GLU A 125 15.47 12.37 3.63
C GLU A 125 15.15 13.57 4.57
N LYS A 126 13.99 14.20 4.40
CA LYS A 126 13.47 15.27 5.26
C LYS A 126 12.69 14.73 6.45
#